data_c519d6fff5a5b0d15fbc38f5445e3a49
#
_entry.id   c519d6fff5a5b0d15fbc38f5445e3a49
#
_cell.length_a   1.000
_cell.length_b   1.000
_cell.length_c   1.000
_cell.angle_alpha   90.00
_cell.angle_beta   90.00
_cell.angle_gamma   90.00
#
_symmetry.space_group_name_H-M   'P 1'
#
loop_
_entity.id
_entity.type
_entity.pdbx_description
1 polymer ?
#
loop_
_entity_poly.entity_id
_entity_poly.type
_entity_poly.pdbx_seq_one_letter_code
_entity_poly.pdbx_strand_id
1 'polypeptide(L)'
;MKKAVPMILSEDNFKPIFSFAEHYSKLAKALYNAALFRIRQVFTGWDKKDNRTPLEQSVFDEIECAKEAYGNFSCRRVLSYPSLDKILRANRNPDFFAGLPMQTAQSIVRQAVTDFKAWLEALKAYKKDP
;
A
#
# COMPACT_ATOMS: atom_id res chain seq x y z
N MET A 1 -30.13 -18.37 9.08
CA MET A 1 -30.05 -17.81 9.13
C MET A 1 -29.71 -17.39 9.25
N LYS A 2 -29.79 -17.39 9.27
CA LYS A 2 -29.75 -16.70 9.44
C LYS A 2 -29.55 -15.98 9.75
N LYS A 3 -29.28 -15.93 9.64
CA LYS A 3 -29.43 -14.86 10.10
C LYS A 3 -29.92 -14.24 11.24
N ALA A 4 -30.06 -14.73 12.05
CA ALA A 4 -30.70 -14.25 13.22
C ALA A 4 -30.07 -12.98 13.76
N VAL A 5 -28.79 -12.82 13.54
CA VAL A 5 -28.06 -11.65 14.00
C VAL A 5 -28.62 -10.36 13.42
N PRO A 6 -28.88 -10.25 12.11
CA PRO A 6 -29.40 -9.00 11.56
C PRO A 6 -30.74 -8.60 12.15
N MET A 7 -31.49 -9.54 12.65
CA MET A 7 -32.81 -9.26 13.17
C MET A 7 -32.79 -8.60 14.54
N ILE A 8 -31.73 -8.84 15.29
CA ILE A 8 -31.57 -8.27 16.61
C ILE A 8 -31.02 -6.85 16.52
N LEU A 9 -30.48 -6.51 15.38
CA LEU A 9 -29.69 -5.33 15.21
C LEU A 9 -30.49 -4.23 14.56
N SER A 10 -30.99 -3.30 15.36
CA SER A 10 -31.61 -2.10 14.82
C SER A 10 -30.53 -1.14 14.37
N GLU A 11 -30.88 -0.27 13.43
CA GLU A 11 -29.96 0.73 12.91
C GLU A 11 -29.33 1.56 14.03
N ASP A 12 -30.13 1.94 15.03
CA ASP A 12 -29.64 2.76 16.13
C ASP A 12 -28.62 2.04 17.00
N ASN A 13 -28.80 0.74 17.18
CA ASN A 13 -27.86 -0.06 17.96
C ASN A 13 -26.56 -0.34 17.23
N PHE A 14 -26.59 -0.27 15.90
CA PHE A 14 -25.45 -0.63 15.08
C PHE A 14 -24.65 0.52 14.54
N LYS A 15 -25.15 1.74 14.65
CA LYS A 15 -24.46 2.92 14.15
C LYS A 15 -22.99 2.98 14.58
N PRO A 16 -22.66 2.77 15.86
CA PRO A 16 -21.24 2.83 16.26
C PRO A 16 -20.40 1.77 15.57
N ILE A 17 -20.95 0.57 15.36
CA ILE A 17 -20.23 -0.52 14.70
C ILE A 17 -20.00 -0.20 13.23
N PHE A 18 -21.02 0.30 12.53
CA PHE A 18 -20.91 0.68 11.13
C PHE A 18 -19.92 1.83 10.94
N SER A 19 -19.97 2.84 11.81
CA SER A 19 -19.03 3.96 11.75
C SER A 19 -17.58 3.49 11.93
N PHE A 20 -17.38 2.54 12.85
CA PHE A 20 -16.07 1.97 13.12
C PHE A 20 -15.56 1.20 11.90
N ALA A 21 -16.41 0.37 11.29
CA ALA A 21 -16.07 -0.40 10.12
C ALA A 21 -15.76 0.51 8.91
N GLU A 22 -16.55 1.57 8.74
CA GLU A 22 -16.30 2.55 7.69
C GLU A 22 -14.96 3.25 7.90
N HIS A 23 -14.68 3.63 9.13
CA HIS A 23 -13.42 4.31 9.46
C HIS A 23 -12.22 3.42 9.10
N TYR A 24 -12.23 2.17 9.53
CA TYR A 24 -11.14 1.25 9.22
C TYR A 24 -11.05 0.94 7.73
N SER A 25 -12.17 0.84 7.05
CA SER A 25 -12.20 0.63 5.61
C SER A 25 -11.53 1.80 4.88
N LYS A 26 -11.79 3.03 5.30
CA LYS A 26 -11.16 4.22 4.72
C LYS A 26 -9.66 4.22 4.97
N LEU A 27 -9.23 3.89 6.19
CA LEU A 27 -7.81 3.81 6.52
C LEU A 27 -7.10 2.74 5.70
N ALA A 28 -7.76 1.59 5.53
CA ALA A 28 -7.19 0.49 4.75
C ALA A 28 -7.02 0.88 3.28
N LYS A 29 -8.03 1.51 2.70
CA LYS A 29 -7.97 1.98 1.31
C LYS A 29 -6.88 3.03 1.12
N ALA A 30 -6.78 3.98 2.05
CA ALA A 30 -5.76 5.02 1.99
C ALA A 30 -4.36 4.42 2.02
N LEU A 31 -4.13 3.45 2.91
CA LEU A 31 -2.84 2.78 3.01
C LEU A 31 -2.54 1.95 1.77
N TYR A 32 -3.53 1.21 1.28
CA TYR A 32 -3.36 0.43 0.06
C TYR A 32 -2.96 1.32 -1.12
N ASN A 33 -3.66 2.44 -1.27
CA ASN A 33 -3.38 3.39 -2.34
C ASN A 33 -2.00 4.03 -2.17
N ALA A 34 -1.62 4.36 -0.93
CA ALA A 34 -0.30 4.93 -0.65
C ALA A 34 0.81 3.93 -1.00
N ALA A 35 0.63 2.66 -0.66
CA ALA A 35 1.59 1.62 -0.99
C ALA A 35 1.68 1.41 -2.49
N LEU A 36 0.54 1.26 -3.15
CA LEU A 36 0.48 1.04 -4.59
C LEU A 36 1.06 2.22 -5.37
N PHE A 37 0.80 3.44 -4.91
CA PHE A 37 1.36 4.65 -5.50
C PHE A 37 2.90 4.56 -5.54
N ARG A 38 3.51 4.18 -4.43
CA ARG A 38 4.97 4.08 -4.35
C ARG A 38 5.52 3.00 -5.25
N ILE A 39 4.86 1.85 -5.28
CA ILE A 39 5.26 0.76 -6.18
C ILE A 39 5.24 1.24 -7.63
N ARG A 40 4.19 1.92 -8.03
CA ARG A 40 4.03 2.43 -9.39
C ARG A 40 5.08 3.49 -9.74
N GLN A 41 5.32 4.43 -8.84
CA GLN A 41 6.28 5.51 -9.10
C GLN A 41 7.69 4.98 -9.25
N VAL A 42 8.07 4.00 -8.45
CA VAL A 42 9.37 3.36 -8.58
C VAL A 42 9.46 2.60 -9.90
N PHE A 43 8.41 1.88 -10.24
CA PHE A 43 8.39 1.11 -11.49
C PHE A 43 8.55 1.99 -12.72
N THR A 44 7.80 3.08 -12.80
CA THR A 44 7.85 3.98 -13.96
C THR A 44 9.09 4.85 -13.96
N GLY A 45 9.59 5.22 -12.79
CA GLY A 45 10.72 6.12 -12.67
C GLY A 45 12.09 5.43 -12.61
N TRP A 46 12.12 4.09 -12.57
CA TRP A 46 13.35 3.34 -12.31
C TRP A 46 14.48 3.64 -13.29
N ASP A 47 14.15 3.63 -14.59
CA ASP A 47 15.15 3.84 -15.64
C ASP A 47 15.31 5.32 -16.02
N LYS A 48 14.51 6.19 -15.44
CA LYS A 48 14.60 7.63 -15.67
C LYS A 48 15.55 8.23 -14.66
N LYS A 49 16.62 8.82 -15.09
CA LYS A 49 17.56 9.47 -14.17
C LYS A 49 17.34 10.96 -14.11
N ASP A 50 17.07 11.58 -15.25
CA ASP A 50 16.94 13.04 -15.37
C ASP A 50 15.54 13.49 -15.72
N ASN A 51 14.66 12.57 -16.08
CA ASN A 51 13.32 12.88 -16.57
C ASN A 51 12.20 12.41 -15.65
N ARG A 52 12.52 12.20 -14.37
CA ARG A 52 11.50 11.77 -13.42
C ARG A 52 10.49 12.89 -13.20
N THR A 53 9.21 12.50 -13.11
CA THR A 53 8.18 13.44 -12.72
C THR A 53 8.39 13.84 -11.25
N PRO A 54 7.83 14.97 -10.79
CA PRO A 54 7.93 15.33 -9.37
C PRO A 54 7.42 14.25 -8.43
N LEU A 55 6.37 13.51 -8.83
CA LEU A 55 5.83 12.42 -8.02
C LEU A 55 6.82 11.25 -7.94
N GLU A 56 7.40 10.87 -9.07
CA GLU A 56 8.42 9.82 -9.08
C GLU A 56 9.61 10.22 -8.22
N GLN A 57 10.09 11.45 -8.39
CA GLN A 57 11.23 11.91 -7.64
C GLN A 57 10.95 11.95 -6.13
N SER A 58 9.74 12.31 -5.73
CA SER A 58 9.38 12.33 -4.31
C SER A 58 9.52 10.94 -3.67
N VAL A 59 9.16 9.89 -4.41
CA VAL A 59 9.29 8.51 -3.90
C VAL A 59 10.76 8.08 -3.85
N PHE A 60 11.55 8.46 -4.84
CA PHE A 60 12.99 8.16 -4.79
C PHE A 60 13.68 8.89 -3.65
N ASP A 61 13.23 10.09 -3.31
CA ASP A 61 13.73 10.81 -2.13
C ASP A 61 13.35 10.06 -0.85
N GLU A 62 12.16 9.49 -0.78
CA GLU A 62 11.76 8.65 0.34
C GLU A 62 12.65 7.41 0.47
N ILE A 63 13.06 6.83 -0.64
CA ILE A 63 13.97 5.69 -0.63
C ILE A 63 15.32 6.08 -0.04
N GLU A 64 15.84 7.24 -0.41
CA GLU A 64 17.10 7.74 0.16
C GLU A 64 16.98 7.98 1.66
N CYS A 65 15.85 8.53 2.11
CA CYS A 65 15.57 8.69 3.53
C CYS A 65 15.58 7.34 4.25
N ALA A 66 14.97 6.33 3.65
CA ALA A 66 14.93 4.99 4.23
C ALA A 66 16.33 4.37 4.30
N LYS A 67 17.15 4.59 3.30
CA LYS A 67 18.53 4.10 3.31
C LYS A 67 19.36 4.74 4.41
N GLU A 68 19.13 6.01 4.71
CA GLU A 68 19.78 6.68 5.83
C GLU A 68 19.35 6.08 7.17
N ALA A 69 18.06 5.77 7.31
CA ALA A 69 17.51 5.25 8.56
C ALA A 69 17.88 3.79 8.82
N TYR A 70 17.91 2.96 7.79
CA TYR A 70 18.08 1.51 7.93
C TYR A 70 19.37 0.97 7.31
N GLY A 71 20.25 1.85 6.88
CA GLY A 71 21.44 1.44 6.14
C GLY A 71 21.07 1.12 4.68
N ASN A 72 22.08 0.86 3.88
CA ASN A 72 21.85 0.55 2.48
C ASN A 72 21.14 -0.79 2.32
N PHE A 73 19.96 -0.76 1.73
CA PHE A 73 19.23 -1.95 1.36
C PHE A 73 18.95 -1.91 -0.13
N SER A 74 18.77 -3.08 -0.73
CA SER A 74 18.54 -3.16 -2.17
C SER A 74 17.10 -2.81 -2.51
N CYS A 75 16.94 -1.87 -3.42
CA CYS A 75 15.66 -1.64 -4.06
C CYS A 75 15.71 -2.14 -5.49
N ARG A 76 14.60 -2.67 -5.97
CA ARG A 76 14.45 -3.14 -7.34
C ARG A 76 13.36 -2.34 -8.02
N ARG A 77 13.29 -2.47 -9.33
CA ARG A 77 12.25 -1.81 -10.12
C ARG A 77 10.85 -2.12 -9.59
N VAL A 78 10.61 -3.37 -9.17
CA VAL A 78 9.39 -3.74 -8.48
C VAL A 78 9.71 -3.85 -7.00
N LEU A 79 9.19 -2.93 -6.20
CA LEU A 79 9.46 -2.91 -4.77
C LEU A 79 8.95 -4.19 -4.10
N SER A 80 9.80 -4.78 -3.28
CA SER A 80 9.40 -5.90 -2.42
C SER A 80 8.72 -5.37 -1.18
N TYR A 81 8.01 -6.24 -0.47
CA TYR A 81 7.38 -5.86 0.79
C TYR A 81 8.40 -5.34 1.82
N PRO A 82 9.54 -6.01 2.08
CA PRO A 82 10.49 -5.48 3.06
C PRO A 82 11.02 -4.10 2.73
N SER A 83 11.29 -3.82 1.46
CA SER A 83 11.75 -2.49 1.04
C SER A 83 10.67 -1.44 1.23
N LEU A 84 9.46 -1.76 0.83
CA LEU A 84 8.33 -0.84 0.95
C LEU A 84 8.00 -0.54 2.41
N ASP A 85 8.05 -1.56 3.27
CA ASP A 85 7.83 -1.39 4.71
C ASP A 85 8.84 -0.40 5.30
N LYS A 86 10.12 -0.54 4.93
CA LYS A 86 11.16 0.38 5.40
C LYS A 86 10.94 1.80 4.91
N ILE A 87 10.52 1.96 3.66
CA ILE A 87 10.23 3.27 3.10
C ILE A 87 9.10 3.95 3.87
N LEU A 88 8.02 3.23 4.11
CA LEU A 88 6.87 3.78 4.83
C LEU A 88 7.21 4.14 6.28
N ARG A 89 7.97 3.28 6.97
CA ARG A 89 8.36 3.52 8.36
C ARG A 89 9.33 4.68 8.47
N ALA A 90 10.36 4.72 7.65
CA ALA A 90 11.39 5.75 7.73
C ALA A 90 10.83 7.14 7.48
N ASN A 91 9.89 7.24 6.55
CA ASN A 91 9.27 8.50 6.19
C ASN A 91 8.04 8.83 7.05
N ARG A 92 7.75 8.00 8.05
CA ARG A 92 6.60 8.16 8.94
C ARG A 92 5.32 8.42 8.18
N ASN A 93 5.06 7.57 7.20
CA ASN A 93 3.90 7.73 6.33
C ASN A 93 2.63 7.79 7.17
N PRO A 94 1.82 8.84 7.02
CA PRO A 94 0.63 9.01 7.86
C PRO A 94 -0.42 7.93 7.66
N ASP A 95 -0.51 7.35 6.47
CA ASP A 95 -1.48 6.28 6.22
C ASP A 95 -1.03 4.96 6.85
N PHE A 96 0.28 4.71 6.91
CA PHE A 96 0.83 3.53 7.57
C PHE A 96 0.64 3.59 9.08
N PHE A 97 0.71 4.79 9.65
CA PHE A 97 0.59 5.00 11.10
C PHE A 97 -0.76 5.65 11.47
N ALA A 98 -1.78 5.44 10.68
CA ALA A 98 -3.07 6.13 10.85
C ALA A 98 -3.98 5.53 11.91
N GLY A 99 -3.53 4.46 12.60
CA GLY A 99 -4.32 3.85 13.67
C GLY A 99 -4.77 2.43 13.39
N LEU A 100 -4.45 1.87 12.23
CA LEU A 100 -4.69 0.45 11.98
C LEU A 100 -3.71 -0.38 12.84
N PRO A 101 -4.16 -1.56 13.33
CA PRO A 101 -3.22 -2.48 13.96
C PRO A 101 -2.05 -2.76 13.03
N MET A 102 -0.84 -2.85 13.60
CA MET A 102 0.37 -2.97 12.78
C MET A 102 0.33 -4.21 11.87
N GLN A 103 -0.17 -5.33 12.35
CA GLN A 103 -0.28 -6.53 11.52
C GLN A 103 -1.23 -6.32 10.34
N THR A 104 -2.32 -5.60 10.58
CA THR A 104 -3.27 -5.27 9.52
C THR A 104 -2.62 -4.33 8.50
N ALA A 105 -1.92 -3.30 8.96
CA ALA A 105 -1.22 -2.39 8.07
C ALA A 105 -0.21 -3.13 7.21
N GLN A 106 0.58 -4.01 7.80
CA GLN A 106 1.55 -4.81 7.07
C GLN A 106 0.90 -5.72 6.03
N SER A 107 -0.24 -6.33 6.38
CA SER A 107 -0.98 -7.18 5.44
C SER A 107 -1.48 -6.40 4.23
N ILE A 108 -1.94 -5.17 4.45
CA ILE A 108 -2.41 -4.31 3.37
C ILE A 108 -1.26 -3.95 2.42
N VAL A 109 -0.10 -3.62 2.98
CA VAL A 109 1.09 -3.32 2.19
C VAL A 109 1.53 -4.53 1.38
N ARG A 110 1.53 -5.73 1.99
CA ARG A 110 1.83 -6.97 1.28
C ARG A 110 0.85 -7.23 0.14
N GLN A 111 -0.42 -6.94 0.37
CA GLN A 111 -1.44 -7.13 -0.66
C GLN A 111 -1.19 -6.23 -1.86
N ALA A 112 -0.79 -4.99 -1.64
CA ALA A 112 -0.45 -4.07 -2.72
C ALA A 112 0.71 -4.61 -3.57
N VAL A 113 1.74 -5.15 -2.93
CA VAL A 113 2.88 -5.75 -3.64
C VAL A 113 2.43 -6.96 -4.44
N THR A 114 1.64 -7.84 -3.82
CA THR A 114 1.12 -9.04 -4.48
C THR A 114 0.27 -8.68 -5.70
N ASP A 115 -0.61 -7.71 -5.54
CA ASP A 115 -1.50 -7.29 -6.62
C ASP A 115 -0.73 -6.69 -7.79
N PHE A 116 0.29 -5.89 -7.50
CA PHE A 116 1.10 -5.30 -8.56
C PHE A 116 1.86 -6.38 -9.33
N LYS A 117 2.44 -7.34 -8.64
CA LYS A 117 3.14 -8.46 -9.28
C LYS A 117 2.20 -9.29 -10.13
N ALA A 118 0.99 -9.54 -9.64
CA ALA A 118 -0.03 -10.28 -10.40
C ALA A 118 -0.40 -9.51 -11.68
N TRP A 119 -0.54 -8.19 -11.57
CA TRP A 119 -0.82 -7.35 -12.74
C TRP A 119 0.30 -7.44 -13.78
N LEU A 120 1.56 -7.40 -13.34
CA LEU A 120 2.70 -7.53 -14.24
C LEU A 120 2.71 -8.88 -14.96
N GLU A 121 2.42 -9.96 -14.24
CA GLU A 121 2.38 -11.29 -14.84
C GLU A 121 1.25 -11.40 -15.86
N ALA A 122 0.09 -10.83 -15.56
CA ALA A 122 -1.03 -10.78 -16.49
C ALA A 122 -0.67 -9.99 -17.75
N LEU A 123 0.02 -8.86 -17.57
CA LEU A 123 0.44 -8.02 -18.69
C LEU A 123 1.44 -8.76 -19.59
N LYS A 124 2.40 -9.47 -19.01
CA LYS A 124 3.36 -10.27 -19.75
C LYS A 124 2.67 -11.38 -20.54
N ALA A 125 1.72 -12.07 -19.93
CA ALA A 125 0.95 -13.11 -20.58
C ALA A 125 0.13 -12.55 -21.74
N TYR A 126 -0.49 -11.39 -21.55
CA TYR A 126 -1.26 -10.72 -22.60
C TYR A 126 -0.36 -10.34 -23.79
N LYS A 127 0.83 -9.81 -23.52
CA LYS A 127 1.76 -9.41 -24.59
C LYS A 127 2.28 -10.60 -25.37
N LYS A 128 2.40 -11.75 -24.71
CA LYS A 128 2.87 -12.98 -25.37
C LYS A 128 1.81 -13.60 -26.25
N ASP A 129 0.55 -13.53 -25.84
CA ASP A 129 -0.56 -14.20 -26.51
C ASP A 129 -1.80 -13.32 -26.40
N PRO A 130 -1.81 -12.19 -27.13
CA PRO A 130 -2.91 -11.24 -27.05
C PRO A 130 -4.22 -11.79 -27.64
#